data_6ba71830dd0a43264e12229aac5ee6c7
#
_entry.id   6ba71830dd0a43264e12229aac5ee6c7
#
_cell.length_a   1.000
_cell.length_b   1.000
_cell.length_c   1.000
_cell.angle_alpha   90.00
_cell.angle_beta   90.00
_cell.angle_gamma   90.00
#
_symmetry.space_group_name_H-M   'P 1'
#
loop_
_entity.id
_entity.type
_entity.pdbx_description
1 polymer ?
#
loop_
_entity_poly.entity_id
_entity_poly.type
_entity_poly.pdbx_seq_one_letter_code
_entity_poly.pdbx_strand_id
1 'polypeptide(L)'
;TSGRILVNGQDITQLNKAALRDYRLRTGMIFQHFNLLHARTVADNVAVPLEIAGVPRAAREARVRELLELVDLSEKAAAFPSQLSGGQKQRVAIARALAARPEVLLCDEATSALDPETTASVLALLADINQRLNLTIVLITHQLEVVKTICDHAALLEQGEIVESGKLADLLVTPWSRLRQSLLHD
;
A
#
# COMPACT_ATOMS: atom_id res chain seq x y z
N THR A 1 16.08 -16.05 -12.06
CA THR A 1 14.76 -15.44 -12.35
C THR A 1 14.88 -14.60 -13.60
N SER A 2 13.96 -14.75 -14.54
CA SER A 2 13.88 -13.98 -15.78
C SER A 2 12.50 -13.32 -15.86
N GLY A 3 12.36 -12.27 -16.68
CA GLY A 3 11.11 -11.57 -16.89
C GLY A 3 11.29 -10.07 -16.97
N ARG A 4 10.21 -9.35 -17.24
CA ARG A 4 10.16 -7.89 -17.30
C ARG A 4 9.04 -7.38 -16.43
N ILE A 5 9.27 -6.23 -15.80
CA ILE A 5 8.24 -5.50 -15.06
C ILE A 5 8.12 -4.12 -15.71
N LEU A 6 6.96 -3.85 -16.28
CA LEU A 6 6.68 -2.58 -16.93
C LEU A 6 5.81 -1.72 -16.03
N VAL A 7 6.25 -0.49 -15.76
CA VAL A 7 5.47 0.50 -15.03
C VAL A 7 5.42 1.77 -15.86
N ASN A 8 4.24 2.25 -16.21
CA ASN A 8 4.04 3.38 -17.13
C ASN A 8 4.83 3.25 -18.44
N GLY A 9 4.92 2.02 -18.98
CA GLY A 9 5.67 1.70 -20.19
C GLY A 9 7.19 1.58 -20.01
N GLN A 10 7.73 1.85 -18.82
CA GLN A 10 9.16 1.73 -18.54
C GLN A 10 9.48 0.35 -17.94
N ASP A 11 10.45 -0.36 -18.52
CA ASP A 11 10.97 -1.61 -17.97
C ASP A 11 11.90 -1.31 -16.79
N ILE A 12 11.39 -1.55 -15.56
CA ILE A 12 12.13 -1.28 -14.32
C ILE A 12 13.23 -2.31 -14.04
N THR A 13 13.20 -3.46 -14.71
CA THR A 13 14.24 -4.50 -14.56
C THR A 13 15.55 -4.13 -15.26
N GLN A 14 15.52 -3.17 -16.18
CA GLN A 14 16.67 -2.67 -16.93
C GLN A 14 17.28 -1.38 -16.33
N LEU A 15 16.70 -0.86 -15.24
CA LEU A 15 17.18 0.37 -14.63
C LEU A 15 18.55 0.15 -13.94
N ASN A 16 19.46 1.11 -14.15
CA ASN A 16 20.68 1.17 -13.35
C ASN A 16 20.37 1.59 -11.90
N LYS A 17 21.37 1.49 -11.00
CA LYS A 17 21.19 1.75 -9.55
C LYS A 17 20.62 3.15 -9.25
N ALA A 18 21.04 4.18 -9.99
CA ALA A 18 20.57 5.55 -9.77
C ALA A 18 19.09 5.68 -10.20
N ALA A 19 18.76 5.26 -11.42
CA ALA A 19 17.38 5.29 -11.93
C ALA A 19 16.43 4.41 -11.08
N LEU A 20 16.89 3.26 -10.58
CA LEU A 20 16.11 2.41 -9.68
C LEU A 20 15.84 3.08 -8.31
N ARG A 21 16.82 3.85 -7.79
CA ARG A 21 16.63 4.64 -6.57
C ARG A 21 15.54 5.72 -6.80
N ASP A 22 15.62 6.44 -7.90
CA ASP A 22 14.63 7.48 -8.24
C ASP A 22 13.23 6.88 -8.47
N TYR A 23 13.17 5.71 -9.13
CA TYR A 23 11.93 4.95 -9.28
C TYR A 23 11.33 4.57 -7.93
N ARG A 24 12.14 4.08 -6.98
CA ARG A 24 11.67 3.70 -5.63
C ARG A 24 11.11 4.87 -4.83
N LEU A 25 11.57 6.09 -5.05
CA LEU A 25 10.98 7.29 -4.44
C LEU A 25 9.55 7.57 -4.93
N ARG A 26 9.21 7.10 -6.14
CA ARG A 26 7.87 7.21 -6.75
C ARG A 26 7.01 5.97 -6.54
N THR A 27 7.47 5.02 -5.75
CA THR A 27 6.74 3.80 -5.39
C THR A 27 6.59 3.75 -3.89
N GLY A 28 5.34 3.81 -3.41
CA GLY A 28 5.03 3.59 -2.00
C GLY A 28 4.98 2.09 -1.69
N MET A 29 5.35 1.69 -0.48
CA MET A 29 5.21 0.31 -0.04
C MET A 29 4.70 0.23 1.39
N ILE A 30 3.68 -0.58 1.59
CA ILE A 30 3.11 -0.94 2.89
C ILE A 30 3.41 -2.42 3.11
N PHE A 31 4.03 -2.72 4.25
CA PHE A 31 4.46 -4.07 4.61
C PHE A 31 3.50 -4.68 5.63
N GLN A 32 3.47 -6.00 5.69
CA GLN A 32 2.69 -6.79 6.64
C GLN A 32 2.92 -6.37 8.12
N HIS A 33 4.14 -6.06 8.51
CA HIS A 33 4.54 -5.73 9.88
C HIS A 33 4.79 -4.24 10.12
N PHE A 34 4.06 -3.33 9.46
CA PHE A 34 4.14 -1.87 9.59
C PHE A 34 5.53 -1.29 9.38
N ASN A 35 6.60 -1.93 9.83
CA ASN A 35 8.01 -1.52 9.74
C ASN A 35 8.26 -0.07 10.19
N LEU A 36 7.63 0.33 11.30
CA LEU A 36 7.82 1.66 11.87
C LEU A 36 9.13 1.72 12.67
N LEU A 37 9.78 2.87 12.61
CA LEU A 37 10.97 3.17 13.39
C LEU A 37 10.56 3.46 14.83
N HIS A 38 10.81 2.52 15.73
CA HIS A 38 10.34 2.58 17.13
C HIS A 38 10.92 3.74 17.93
N ALA A 39 12.14 4.21 17.59
CA ALA A 39 12.80 5.34 18.23
C ALA A 39 12.39 6.71 17.65
N ARG A 40 11.45 6.73 16.68
CA ARG A 40 10.94 7.95 16.07
C ARG A 40 9.47 8.14 16.37
N THR A 41 9.01 9.38 16.45
CA THR A 41 7.60 9.74 16.59
C THR A 41 6.81 9.32 15.33
N VAL A 42 5.48 9.41 15.40
CA VAL A 42 4.58 9.23 14.25
C VAL A 42 4.93 10.21 13.14
N ALA A 43 5.07 11.50 13.46
CA ALA A 43 5.44 12.53 12.49
C ALA A 43 6.80 12.23 11.83
N ASP A 44 7.80 11.84 12.62
CA ASP A 44 9.12 11.50 12.11
C ASP A 44 9.11 10.25 11.22
N ASN A 45 8.29 9.25 11.55
CA ASN A 45 8.10 8.07 10.69
C ASN A 45 7.55 8.45 9.33
N VAL A 46 6.54 9.33 9.28
CA VAL A 46 5.96 9.82 8.01
C VAL A 46 6.95 10.67 7.25
N ALA A 47 7.83 11.40 7.93
CA ALA A 47 8.83 12.29 7.32
C ALA A 47 9.99 11.54 6.63
N VAL A 48 10.26 10.26 6.98
CA VAL A 48 11.44 9.50 6.49
C VAL A 48 11.61 9.53 4.96
N PRO A 49 10.61 9.25 4.13
CA PRO A 49 10.78 9.29 2.67
C PRO A 49 11.13 10.69 2.16
N LEU A 50 10.60 11.72 2.79
CA LEU A 50 10.87 13.12 2.44
C LEU A 50 12.29 13.54 2.86
N GLU A 51 12.81 13.00 3.96
CA GLU A 51 14.20 13.18 4.39
C GLU A 51 15.16 12.59 3.37
N ILE A 52 14.87 11.34 2.94
CA ILE A 52 15.66 10.64 1.92
C ILE A 52 15.64 11.36 0.58
N ALA A 53 14.51 11.98 0.23
CA ALA A 53 14.35 12.79 -0.98
C ALA A 53 14.97 14.21 -0.87
N GLY A 54 15.54 14.58 0.28
CA GLY A 54 16.16 15.89 0.49
C GLY A 54 15.17 17.05 0.54
N VAL A 55 13.90 16.81 0.85
CA VAL A 55 12.86 17.84 0.93
C VAL A 55 13.18 18.81 2.09
N PRO A 56 13.15 20.13 1.89
CA PRO A 56 13.38 21.13 2.95
C PRO A 56 12.44 20.97 4.15
N ARG A 57 12.93 21.25 5.35
CA ARG A 57 12.23 21.00 6.62
C ARG A 57 10.80 21.56 6.64
N ALA A 58 10.62 22.83 6.27
CA ALA A 58 9.30 23.46 6.29
C ALA A 58 8.29 22.76 5.38
N ALA A 59 8.72 22.33 4.18
CA ALA A 59 7.88 21.58 3.23
C ALA A 59 7.56 20.18 3.76
N ARG A 60 8.52 19.50 4.44
CA ARG A 60 8.29 18.22 5.10
C ARG A 60 7.22 18.32 6.18
N GLU A 61 7.36 19.29 7.08
CA GLU A 61 6.42 19.49 8.19
C GLU A 61 5.00 19.78 7.69
N ALA A 62 4.87 20.55 6.61
CA ALA A 62 3.57 20.82 5.98
C ALA A 62 2.97 19.52 5.39
N ARG A 63 3.78 18.75 4.65
CA ARG A 63 3.33 17.48 4.04
C ARG A 63 2.97 16.42 5.08
N VAL A 64 3.75 16.31 6.16
CA VAL A 64 3.46 15.39 7.27
C VAL A 64 2.12 15.71 7.93
N ARG A 65 1.83 17.00 8.19
CA ARG A 65 0.52 17.42 8.75
C ARG A 65 -0.64 17.03 7.84
N GLU A 66 -0.54 17.33 6.55
CA GLU A 66 -1.54 16.95 5.54
C GLU A 66 -1.81 15.43 5.56
N LEU A 67 -0.76 14.62 5.64
CA LEU A 67 -0.90 13.17 5.62
C LEU A 67 -1.44 12.62 6.93
N LEU A 68 -1.07 13.18 8.07
CA LEU A 68 -1.63 12.78 9.36
C LEU A 68 -3.11 13.15 9.48
N GLU A 69 -3.53 14.24 8.90
CA GLU A 69 -4.95 14.61 8.77
C GLU A 69 -5.68 13.62 7.87
N LEU A 70 -5.10 13.26 6.70
CA LEU A 70 -5.67 12.28 5.77
C LEU A 70 -5.95 10.91 6.41
N VAL A 71 -5.11 10.49 7.37
CA VAL A 71 -5.24 9.19 8.06
C VAL A 71 -5.85 9.29 9.46
N ASP A 72 -6.42 10.43 9.85
CA ASP A 72 -7.03 10.71 11.17
C ASP A 72 -6.08 10.48 12.36
N LEU A 73 -4.83 10.94 12.24
CA LEU A 73 -3.81 10.79 13.30
C LEU A 73 -3.12 12.11 13.68
N SER A 74 -3.71 13.27 13.39
CA SER A 74 -3.14 14.57 13.72
C SER A 74 -2.75 14.69 15.19
N GLU A 75 -3.62 14.25 16.10
CA GLU A 75 -3.41 14.29 17.56
C GLU A 75 -2.32 13.30 18.05
N LYS A 76 -1.89 12.39 17.18
CA LYS A 76 -0.86 11.38 17.50
C LYS A 76 0.52 11.73 16.93
N ALA A 77 0.70 12.91 16.34
CA ALA A 77 1.95 13.31 15.67
C ALA A 77 3.21 13.12 16.53
N ALA A 78 3.13 13.46 17.83
CA ALA A 78 4.23 13.35 18.79
C ALA A 78 4.32 11.97 19.49
N ALA A 79 3.36 11.07 19.27
CA ALA A 79 3.36 9.75 19.88
C ALA A 79 4.43 8.83 19.25
N PHE A 80 4.87 7.81 20.00
CA PHE A 80 5.75 6.77 19.51
C PHE A 80 4.95 5.53 19.08
N PRO A 81 5.48 4.68 18.18
CA PRO A 81 4.80 3.46 17.74
C PRO A 81 4.34 2.53 18.85
N SER A 82 5.04 2.50 20.00
CA SER A 82 4.64 1.71 21.16
C SER A 82 3.33 2.16 21.82
N GLN A 83 2.89 3.39 21.55
CA GLN A 83 1.68 4.01 22.10
C GLN A 83 0.47 3.89 21.16
N LEU A 84 0.61 3.15 20.05
CA LEU A 84 -0.40 3.03 19.01
C LEU A 84 -1.03 1.64 18.98
N SER A 85 -2.33 1.57 18.64
CA SER A 85 -3.00 0.32 18.26
C SER A 85 -2.46 -0.21 16.92
N GLY A 86 -2.78 -1.47 16.57
CA GLY A 86 -2.42 -2.07 15.29
C GLY A 86 -2.92 -1.25 14.09
N GLY A 87 -4.20 -0.86 14.11
CA GLY A 87 -4.81 -0.02 13.07
C GLY A 87 -4.17 1.37 12.96
N GLN A 88 -3.82 2.00 14.10
CA GLN A 88 -3.09 3.26 14.08
C GLN A 88 -1.69 3.12 13.48
N LYS A 89 -0.97 2.04 13.82
CA LYS A 89 0.34 1.75 13.19
C LYS A 89 0.21 1.58 11.68
N GLN A 90 -0.84 0.90 11.22
CA GLN A 90 -1.11 0.73 9.81
C GLN A 90 -1.41 2.07 9.11
N ARG A 91 -2.21 2.93 9.71
CA ARG A 91 -2.47 4.28 9.20
C ARG A 91 -1.20 5.13 9.11
N VAL A 92 -0.27 5.01 10.07
CA VAL A 92 1.06 5.65 9.98
C VAL A 92 1.88 5.08 8.82
N ALA A 93 1.86 3.75 8.61
CA ALA A 93 2.55 3.12 7.49
C ALA A 93 1.99 3.59 6.13
N ILE A 94 0.67 3.76 6.01
CA ILE A 94 -0.01 4.32 4.84
C ILE A 94 0.45 5.77 4.62
N ALA A 95 0.38 6.63 5.63
CA ALA A 95 0.81 8.03 5.54
C ALA A 95 2.27 8.14 5.10
N ARG A 96 3.16 7.31 5.67
CA ARG A 96 4.57 7.25 5.28
C ARG A 96 4.74 6.82 3.82
N ALA A 97 4.01 5.81 3.36
CA ALA A 97 4.09 5.34 1.98
C ALA A 97 3.64 6.40 0.97
N LEU A 98 2.71 7.28 1.35
CA LEU A 98 2.20 8.39 0.53
C LEU A 98 3.07 9.65 0.57
N ALA A 99 4.07 9.71 1.47
CA ALA A 99 4.81 10.94 1.73
C ALA A 99 5.47 11.53 0.48
N ALA A 100 6.16 10.70 -0.29
CA ALA A 100 6.86 11.11 -1.52
C ALA A 100 5.96 11.25 -2.75
N ARG A 101 4.63 11.24 -2.61
CA ARG A 101 3.64 11.29 -3.70
C ARG A 101 3.88 10.19 -4.74
N PRO A 102 3.76 8.92 -4.35
CA PRO A 102 4.03 7.81 -5.25
C PRO A 102 3.01 7.75 -6.39
N GLU A 103 3.42 7.16 -7.53
CA GLU A 103 2.54 6.84 -8.66
C GLU A 103 1.87 5.47 -8.46
N VAL A 104 2.53 4.59 -7.72
CA VAL A 104 2.06 3.23 -7.40
C VAL A 104 2.25 2.97 -5.91
N LEU A 105 1.25 2.38 -5.26
CA LEU A 105 1.29 1.90 -3.89
C LEU A 105 1.22 0.37 -3.88
N LEU A 106 2.27 -0.25 -3.38
CA LEU A 106 2.34 -1.70 -3.19
C LEU A 106 1.92 -2.02 -1.75
N CYS A 107 0.95 -2.90 -1.58
CA CYS A 107 0.43 -3.33 -0.28
C CYS A 107 0.68 -4.83 -0.13
N ASP A 108 1.65 -5.21 0.69
CA ASP A 108 1.99 -6.60 0.96
C ASP A 108 1.32 -7.04 2.27
N GLU A 109 0.22 -7.79 2.14
CA GLU A 109 -0.60 -8.26 3.26
C GLU A 109 -0.96 -7.17 4.29
N ALA A 110 -1.33 -5.99 3.80
CA ALA A 110 -1.51 -4.77 4.60
C ALA A 110 -2.56 -4.87 5.73
N THR A 111 -3.40 -5.91 5.74
CA THR A 111 -4.48 -6.11 6.73
C THR A 111 -4.38 -7.43 7.51
N SER A 112 -3.43 -8.30 7.19
CA SER A 112 -3.35 -9.66 7.77
C SER A 112 -3.13 -9.69 9.30
N ALA A 113 -2.56 -8.63 9.87
CA ALA A 113 -2.30 -8.50 11.30
C ALA A 113 -3.38 -7.71 12.07
N LEU A 114 -4.52 -7.42 11.43
CA LEU A 114 -5.59 -6.59 11.99
C LEU A 114 -6.86 -7.41 12.24
N ASP A 115 -7.65 -6.97 13.21
CA ASP A 115 -8.99 -7.50 13.43
C ASP A 115 -9.95 -7.08 12.28
N PRO A 116 -11.11 -7.74 12.12
CA PRO A 116 -12.02 -7.48 11.00
C PRO A 116 -12.54 -6.03 10.93
N GLU A 117 -12.83 -5.39 12.06
CA GLU A 117 -13.34 -4.02 12.09
C GLU A 117 -12.26 -3.03 11.66
N THR A 118 -11.08 -3.18 12.19
CA THR A 118 -9.90 -2.38 11.81
C THR A 118 -9.54 -2.62 10.35
N THR A 119 -9.62 -3.85 9.85
CA THR A 119 -9.43 -4.20 8.43
C THR A 119 -10.38 -3.42 7.55
N ALA A 120 -11.68 -3.45 7.84
CA ALA A 120 -12.68 -2.71 7.06
C ALA A 120 -12.38 -1.20 7.03
N SER A 121 -11.98 -0.62 8.18
CA SER A 121 -11.61 0.80 8.27
C SER A 121 -10.37 1.15 7.42
N VAL A 122 -9.34 0.29 7.41
CA VAL A 122 -8.13 0.48 6.61
C VAL A 122 -8.41 0.33 5.12
N LEU A 123 -9.25 -0.64 4.73
CA LEU A 123 -9.65 -0.82 3.33
C LEU A 123 -10.46 0.37 2.81
N ALA A 124 -11.38 0.89 3.61
CA ALA A 124 -12.14 2.11 3.27
C ALA A 124 -11.21 3.31 3.07
N LEU A 125 -10.19 3.47 3.94
CA LEU A 125 -9.17 4.51 3.79
C LEU A 125 -8.38 4.33 2.49
N LEU A 126 -7.95 3.12 2.15
CA LEU A 126 -7.21 2.85 0.90
C LEU A 126 -8.07 3.12 -0.34
N ALA A 127 -9.36 2.78 -0.31
CA ALA A 127 -10.30 3.09 -1.40
C ALA A 127 -10.48 4.60 -1.59
N ASP A 128 -10.64 5.37 -0.50
CA ASP A 128 -10.72 6.83 -0.53
C ASP A 128 -9.44 7.46 -1.09
N ILE A 129 -8.27 6.99 -0.65
CA ILE A 129 -6.96 7.43 -1.17
C ILE A 129 -6.82 7.14 -2.67
N ASN A 130 -7.21 5.94 -3.12
CA ASN A 130 -7.18 5.55 -4.53
C ASN A 130 -7.99 6.55 -5.38
N GLN A 131 -9.22 6.87 -4.96
CA GLN A 131 -10.11 7.79 -5.68
C GLN A 131 -9.60 9.24 -5.66
N ARG A 132 -9.22 9.77 -4.47
CA ARG A 132 -8.79 11.17 -4.33
C ARG A 132 -7.47 11.46 -5.01
N LEU A 133 -6.53 10.52 -4.95
CA LEU A 133 -5.18 10.73 -5.48
C LEU A 133 -4.98 10.14 -6.87
N ASN A 134 -5.98 9.46 -7.44
CA ASN A 134 -5.90 8.72 -8.70
C ASN A 134 -4.64 7.80 -8.72
N LEU A 135 -4.43 7.09 -7.62
CA LEU A 135 -3.25 6.30 -7.32
C LEU A 135 -3.49 4.83 -7.67
N THR A 136 -2.63 4.20 -8.45
CA THR A 136 -2.68 2.76 -8.65
C THR A 136 -2.26 2.02 -7.38
N ILE A 137 -3.15 1.18 -6.83
CA ILE A 137 -2.85 0.32 -5.68
C ILE A 137 -2.74 -1.13 -6.15
N VAL A 138 -1.60 -1.77 -5.89
CA VAL A 138 -1.39 -3.20 -6.08
C VAL A 138 -1.39 -3.87 -4.71
N LEU A 139 -2.38 -4.71 -4.48
CA LEU A 139 -2.60 -5.36 -3.18
C LEU A 139 -2.32 -6.85 -3.29
N ILE A 140 -1.41 -7.34 -2.46
CA ILE A 140 -1.11 -8.76 -2.31
C ILE A 140 -1.80 -9.25 -1.05
N THR A 141 -2.65 -10.26 -1.18
CA THR A 141 -3.40 -10.83 -0.07
C THR A 141 -3.82 -12.27 -0.37
N HIS A 142 -3.95 -13.06 0.67
CA HIS A 142 -4.62 -14.37 0.62
C HIS A 142 -6.08 -14.29 1.12
N GLN A 143 -6.51 -13.11 1.60
CA GLN A 143 -7.87 -12.86 2.10
C GLN A 143 -8.78 -12.46 0.93
N LEU A 144 -9.60 -13.40 0.46
CA LEU A 144 -10.46 -13.20 -0.70
C LEU A 144 -11.54 -12.14 -0.50
N GLU A 145 -12.01 -11.95 0.74
CA GLU A 145 -12.96 -10.88 1.09
C GLU A 145 -12.36 -9.48 0.87
N VAL A 146 -11.05 -9.32 1.10
CA VAL A 146 -10.34 -8.07 0.81
C VAL A 146 -10.37 -7.79 -0.70
N VAL A 147 -10.13 -8.81 -1.54
CA VAL A 147 -10.18 -8.67 -3.00
C VAL A 147 -11.57 -8.23 -3.46
N LYS A 148 -12.63 -8.85 -2.95
CA LYS A 148 -14.03 -8.49 -3.27
C LYS A 148 -14.38 -7.06 -2.88
N THR A 149 -13.79 -6.58 -1.78
CA THR A 149 -14.17 -5.30 -1.17
C THR A 149 -13.66 -4.10 -1.94
N ILE A 150 -12.39 -4.12 -2.43
CA ILE A 150 -11.75 -2.92 -2.97
C ILE A 150 -11.07 -3.09 -4.33
N CYS A 151 -11.02 -4.32 -4.90
CA CYS A 151 -10.27 -4.54 -6.14
C CYS A 151 -11.18 -4.48 -7.37
N ASP A 152 -10.73 -3.80 -8.43
CA ASP A 152 -11.38 -3.81 -9.75
C ASP A 152 -10.85 -4.94 -10.63
N HIS A 153 -9.57 -5.31 -10.43
CA HIS A 153 -8.86 -6.35 -11.15
C HIS A 153 -8.20 -7.31 -10.17
N ALA A 154 -8.09 -8.57 -10.57
CA ALA A 154 -7.38 -9.57 -9.79
C ALA A 154 -6.47 -10.41 -10.68
N ALA A 155 -5.41 -10.94 -10.08
CA ALA A 155 -4.54 -11.94 -10.67
C ALA A 155 -4.29 -13.04 -9.63
N LEU A 156 -4.48 -14.29 -10.01
CA LEU A 156 -4.18 -15.46 -9.18
C LEU A 156 -2.77 -15.95 -9.49
N LEU A 157 -1.93 -15.98 -8.44
CA LEU A 157 -0.54 -16.44 -8.52
C LEU A 157 -0.42 -17.82 -7.87
N GLU A 158 0.02 -18.82 -8.62
CA GLU A 158 0.29 -20.16 -8.13
C GLU A 158 1.69 -20.58 -8.57
N GLN A 159 2.48 -21.10 -7.63
CA GLN A 159 3.85 -21.61 -7.89
C GLN A 159 4.76 -20.64 -8.66
N GLY A 160 4.54 -19.32 -8.49
CA GLY A 160 5.31 -18.27 -9.15
C GLY A 160 4.83 -17.89 -10.54
N GLU A 161 3.69 -18.42 -10.99
CA GLU A 161 3.08 -18.11 -12.29
C GLU A 161 1.70 -17.49 -12.11
N ILE A 162 1.35 -16.51 -12.96
CA ILE A 162 -0.01 -15.97 -13.02
C ILE A 162 -0.86 -16.96 -13.83
N VAL A 163 -1.74 -17.69 -13.13
CA VAL A 163 -2.60 -18.70 -13.75
C VAL A 163 -3.93 -18.14 -14.23
N GLU A 164 -4.35 -17.00 -13.69
CA GLU A 164 -5.56 -16.29 -14.09
C GLU A 164 -5.42 -14.80 -13.80
N SER A 165 -5.95 -13.92 -14.66
CA SER A 165 -6.01 -12.48 -14.41
C SER A 165 -7.11 -11.82 -15.24
N GLY A 166 -7.70 -10.74 -14.71
CA GLY A 166 -8.74 -9.98 -15.41
C GLY A 166 -9.50 -9.02 -14.51
N LYS A 167 -10.56 -8.45 -15.06
CA LYS A 167 -11.50 -7.67 -14.26
C LYS A 167 -12.18 -8.59 -13.26
N LEU A 168 -12.26 -8.16 -12.01
CA LEU A 168 -12.84 -8.99 -10.94
C LEU A 168 -14.29 -9.37 -11.26
N ALA A 169 -15.08 -8.44 -11.76
CA ALA A 169 -16.48 -8.70 -12.15
C ALA A 169 -16.61 -9.83 -13.18
N ASP A 170 -15.71 -9.88 -14.18
CA ASP A 170 -15.72 -10.91 -15.23
C ASP A 170 -15.28 -12.27 -14.67
N LEU A 171 -14.26 -12.27 -13.81
CA LEU A 171 -13.76 -13.49 -13.15
C LEU A 171 -14.82 -14.13 -12.23
N LEU A 172 -15.59 -13.31 -11.51
CA LEU A 172 -16.63 -13.80 -10.60
C LEU A 172 -17.83 -14.44 -11.29
N VAL A 173 -18.15 -14.05 -12.53
CA VAL A 173 -19.26 -14.65 -13.30
C VAL A 173 -18.81 -15.82 -14.18
N THR A 174 -17.52 -16.02 -14.40
CA THR A 174 -16.98 -17.08 -15.23
C THR A 174 -17.02 -18.43 -14.48
N PRO A 175 -17.77 -19.44 -14.93
CA PRO A 175 -17.99 -20.68 -14.18
C PRO A 175 -16.71 -21.49 -13.87
N TRP A 176 -15.73 -21.43 -14.77
CA TRP A 176 -14.45 -22.15 -14.66
C TRP A 176 -13.31 -21.30 -14.09
N SER A 177 -13.57 -20.08 -13.63
CA SER A 177 -12.57 -19.24 -12.96
C SER A 177 -12.10 -19.91 -11.67
N ARG A 178 -10.79 -20.07 -11.53
CA ARG A 178 -10.15 -20.58 -10.30
C ARG A 178 -10.35 -19.62 -9.14
N LEU A 179 -10.24 -18.33 -9.41
CA LEU A 179 -10.48 -17.29 -8.40
C LEU A 179 -11.92 -17.40 -7.86
N ARG A 180 -12.93 -17.56 -8.75
CA ARG A 180 -14.31 -17.77 -8.34
C ARG A 180 -14.46 -19.04 -7.50
N GLN A 181 -13.83 -20.15 -7.88
CA GLN A 181 -13.90 -21.40 -7.12
C GLN A 181 -13.31 -21.23 -5.72
N SER A 182 -12.16 -20.57 -5.59
CA SER A 182 -11.58 -20.23 -4.28
C SER A 182 -12.53 -19.37 -3.42
N LEU A 183 -13.23 -18.40 -4.04
CA LEU A 183 -14.18 -17.52 -3.38
C LEU A 183 -15.51 -18.18 -2.93
N LEU A 184 -15.83 -19.35 -3.45
CA LEU A 184 -17.04 -20.12 -3.09
C LEU A 184 -16.77 -21.20 -2.02
N HIS A 185 -15.50 -21.49 -1.73
CA HIS A 185 -15.09 -22.54 -0.79
C HIS A 185 -14.64 -21.98 0.58
N ASP A 186 -14.53 -20.65 0.75
CA ASP A 186 -14.36 -19.94 2.00
C ASP A 186 -15.70 -19.36 2.51
#